data_c730ea9ed8b6457eb3a2ae057d941387
#
_entry.id   c730ea9ed8b6457eb3a2ae057d941387
#
_cell.length_a   1.000
_cell.length_b   1.000
_cell.length_c   1.000
_cell.angle_alpha   90.00
_cell.angle_beta   90.00
_cell.angle_gamma   90.00
#
_symmetry.space_group_name_H-M   'P 1'
#
loop_
_entity.id
_entity.type
_entity.pdbx_description
1 polymer ?
#
loop_
_entity_poly.entity_id
_entity_poly.type
_entity_poly.pdbx_seq_one_letter_code
_entity_poly.pdbx_strand_id
1 'polypeptide(L)'
;DNAVDTVLYSLEHAWGGEVFIPQISSYTLPSLIDAVGVIAGKTPITTIAGLRPGEKLHEDMLEKTELPRTYKVPGINLLQVRPCNIDNDEYQDFEKYNGPHFNSELWVKDEHESLVSLINQGLKC
;
A
#
# COMPACT_ATOMS: atom_id res chain seq x y z
N ASP A 1 4.22 12.92 -5.49
CA ASP A 1 4.47 12.12 -4.26
C ASP A 1 3.23 11.31 -3.92
N ASN A 2 3.23 10.01 -4.22
CA ASN A 2 2.02 9.16 -4.18
C ASN A 2 1.20 9.28 -2.88
N ALA A 3 1.83 9.48 -1.74
CA ALA A 3 1.13 9.61 -0.46
C ALA A 3 0.37 10.95 -0.36
N VAL A 4 1.00 12.03 -0.76
CA VAL A 4 0.38 13.37 -0.79
C VAL A 4 -0.76 13.40 -1.79
N ASP A 5 -0.57 12.83 -2.98
CA ASP A 5 -1.59 12.75 -4.02
C ASP A 5 -2.81 11.94 -3.55
N THR A 6 -2.58 10.83 -2.80
CA THR A 6 -3.67 10.06 -2.19
C THR A 6 -4.46 10.88 -1.18
N VAL A 7 -3.79 11.67 -0.34
CA VAL A 7 -4.46 12.53 0.65
C VAL A 7 -5.27 13.62 -0.03
N LEU A 8 -4.68 14.31 -1.01
CA LEU A 8 -5.37 15.37 -1.76
C LEU A 8 -6.58 14.81 -2.51
N TYR A 9 -6.42 13.66 -3.19
CA TYR A 9 -7.54 12.98 -3.83
C TYR A 9 -8.65 12.64 -2.85
N SER A 10 -8.31 12.10 -1.68
CA SER A 10 -9.29 11.73 -0.67
C SER A 10 -10.05 12.95 -0.13
N LEU A 11 -9.37 14.08 0.07
CA LEU A 11 -10.00 15.33 0.52
C LEU A 11 -10.96 15.91 -0.52
N GLU A 12 -10.64 15.75 -1.82
CA GLU A 12 -11.45 16.28 -2.92
C GLU A 12 -12.66 15.40 -3.24
N HIS A 13 -12.55 14.06 -3.05
CA HIS A 13 -13.53 13.10 -3.57
C HIS A 13 -14.25 12.29 -2.48
N ALA A 14 -13.90 12.46 -1.20
CA ALA A 14 -14.62 11.78 -0.11
C ALA A 14 -15.94 12.48 0.19
N TRP A 15 -17.00 11.69 0.36
CA TRP A 15 -18.29 12.17 0.86
C TRP A 15 -18.44 12.05 2.38
N GLY A 16 -17.58 11.23 3.01
CA GLY A 16 -17.45 11.08 4.45
C GLY A 16 -17.53 9.64 4.93
N GLY A 17 -16.51 9.24 5.69
CA GLY A 17 -16.42 7.91 6.30
C GLY A 17 -15.82 6.81 5.41
N GLU A 18 -15.37 7.13 4.21
CA GLU A 18 -14.60 6.22 3.36
C GLU A 18 -13.16 6.11 3.84
N VAL A 19 -12.56 4.94 3.58
CA VAL A 19 -11.12 4.73 3.71
C VAL A 19 -10.54 4.49 2.33
N PHE A 20 -9.55 5.29 1.94
CA PHE A 20 -8.84 5.15 0.67
C PHE A 20 -7.53 4.40 0.90
N ILE A 21 -7.33 3.32 0.16
CA ILE A 21 -6.18 2.42 0.30
C ILE A 21 -5.40 2.41 -1.01
N PRO A 22 -4.16 2.97 -1.04
CA PRO A 22 -3.30 2.87 -2.20
C PRO A 22 -2.83 1.42 -2.39
N GLN A 23 -2.91 0.91 -3.62
CA GLN A 23 -2.43 -0.42 -3.96
C GLN A 23 -0.91 -0.35 -4.18
N ILE A 24 -0.16 -0.36 -3.09
CA ILE A 24 1.31 -0.31 -3.09
C ILE A 24 1.89 -1.72 -3.04
N SER A 25 3.09 -1.87 -3.60
CA SER A 25 3.85 -3.13 -3.52
C SER A 25 4.57 -3.25 -2.18
N SER A 26 4.68 -4.47 -1.67
CA SER A 26 5.49 -4.81 -0.50
C SER A 26 6.84 -5.37 -0.94
N TYR A 27 7.84 -5.20 -0.11
CA TYR A 27 9.17 -5.76 -0.29
C TYR A 27 9.64 -6.42 0.99
N THR A 28 10.45 -7.47 0.88
CA THR A 28 11.04 -8.09 2.06
C THR A 28 12.13 -7.20 2.66
N LEU A 29 12.35 -7.27 3.96
CA LEU A 29 13.45 -6.54 4.60
C LEU A 29 14.82 -6.90 4.02
N PRO A 30 15.16 -8.17 3.73
CA PRO A 30 16.39 -8.50 3.05
C PRO A 30 16.55 -7.78 1.70
N SER A 31 15.53 -7.80 0.85
CA SER A 31 15.56 -7.10 -0.46
C SER A 31 15.79 -5.59 -0.29
N LEU A 32 15.16 -4.98 0.71
CA LEU A 32 15.34 -3.55 1.02
C LEU A 32 16.79 -3.25 1.48
N ILE A 33 17.35 -4.08 2.35
CA ILE A 33 18.73 -3.95 2.85
C ILE A 33 19.72 -4.06 1.69
N ASP A 34 19.56 -5.04 0.83
CA ASP A 34 20.42 -5.25 -0.33
C ASP A 34 20.35 -4.07 -1.30
N ALA A 35 19.14 -3.56 -1.59
CA ALA A 35 18.94 -2.41 -2.46
C ALA A 35 19.62 -1.14 -1.91
N VAL A 36 19.48 -0.88 -0.62
CA VAL A 36 20.17 0.24 0.05
C VAL A 36 21.68 0.05 0.00
N GLY A 37 22.19 -1.19 0.19
CA GLY A 37 23.60 -1.51 0.07
C GLY A 37 24.15 -1.20 -1.32
N VAL A 38 23.44 -1.56 -2.37
CA VAL A 38 23.80 -1.25 -3.77
C VAL A 38 23.87 0.26 -3.99
N ILE A 39 22.88 1.01 -3.54
CA ILE A 39 22.83 2.48 -3.70
C ILE A 39 23.96 3.15 -2.93
N ALA A 40 24.27 2.68 -1.73
CA ALA A 40 25.34 3.21 -0.90
C ALA A 40 26.73 2.76 -1.34
N GLY A 41 26.85 1.81 -2.26
CA GLY A 41 28.12 1.19 -2.67
C GLY A 41 28.83 0.45 -1.53
N LYS A 42 28.06 -0.14 -0.61
CA LYS A 42 28.57 -0.82 0.59
C LYS A 42 27.84 -2.13 0.83
N THR A 43 28.55 -3.13 1.37
CA THR A 43 27.92 -4.36 1.85
C THR A 43 27.26 -4.08 3.20
N PRO A 44 25.94 -4.28 3.36
CA PRO A 44 25.28 -4.07 4.65
C PRO A 44 25.75 -5.07 5.70
N ILE A 45 25.92 -4.59 6.92
CA ILE A 45 26.11 -5.44 8.10
C ILE A 45 24.78 -5.45 8.85
N THR A 46 24.19 -6.63 9.03
CA THR A 46 22.89 -6.78 9.64
C THR A 46 22.96 -7.61 10.94
N THR A 47 22.11 -7.25 11.89
CA THR A 47 21.93 -8.02 13.14
C THR A 47 20.44 -8.32 13.30
N ILE A 48 20.12 -9.59 13.55
CA ILE A 48 18.73 -10.01 13.78
C ILE A 48 18.39 -9.75 15.24
N ALA A 49 17.49 -8.79 15.49
CA ALA A 49 17.05 -8.43 16.85
C ALA A 49 15.75 -9.15 17.28
N GLY A 50 15.06 -9.84 16.35
CA GLY A 50 13.75 -10.43 16.58
C GLY A 50 12.61 -9.41 16.55
N LEU A 51 11.38 -9.89 16.75
CA LEU A 51 10.18 -9.04 16.79
C LEU A 51 10.09 -8.35 18.16
N ARG A 52 9.74 -7.07 18.15
CA ARG A 52 9.41 -6.32 19.37
C ARG A 52 7.97 -6.62 19.80
N PRO A 53 7.64 -6.42 21.09
CA PRO A 53 6.25 -6.51 21.52
C PRO A 53 5.32 -5.58 20.71
N GLY A 54 4.27 -6.16 20.12
CA GLY A 54 3.33 -5.44 19.28
C GLY A 54 3.70 -5.33 17.79
N GLU A 55 4.89 -5.74 17.38
CA GLU A 55 5.24 -5.85 15.95
C GLU A 55 4.59 -7.08 15.31
N LYS A 56 4.13 -6.91 14.07
CA LYS A 56 3.63 -7.99 13.21
C LYS A 56 4.64 -8.30 12.12
N LEU A 57 4.68 -9.55 11.66
CA LEU A 57 5.47 -9.93 10.47
C LEU A 57 4.89 -9.33 9.19
N HIS A 58 3.56 -9.23 9.15
CA HIS A 58 2.81 -8.70 8.00
C HIS A 58 1.78 -7.69 8.50
N GLU A 59 1.66 -6.60 7.77
CA GLU A 59 0.68 -5.54 8.05
C GLU A 59 -0.48 -5.63 7.06
N ASP A 60 -1.69 -5.47 7.57
CA ASP A 60 -2.92 -5.47 6.79
C ASP A 60 -3.27 -4.03 6.39
N MET A 61 -3.47 -3.81 5.08
CA MET A 61 -3.99 -2.56 4.52
C MET A 61 -5.50 -2.65 4.27
N LEU A 62 -5.99 -3.84 3.93
CA LEU A 62 -7.40 -4.14 3.69
C LEU A 62 -7.72 -5.49 4.32
N GLU A 63 -8.58 -5.48 5.33
CA GLU A 63 -9.01 -6.68 6.02
C GLU A 63 -10.09 -7.46 5.25
N LYS A 64 -10.20 -8.76 5.54
CA LYS A 64 -11.23 -9.63 4.93
C LYS A 64 -12.65 -9.14 5.20
N THR A 65 -12.88 -8.53 6.36
CA THR A 65 -14.17 -7.98 6.79
C THR A 65 -14.59 -6.74 6.01
N GLU A 66 -13.64 -6.07 5.35
CA GLU A 66 -13.86 -4.86 4.56
C GLU A 66 -14.14 -5.17 3.08
N LEU A 67 -13.70 -6.35 2.58
CA LEU A 67 -13.88 -6.76 1.18
C LEU A 67 -15.33 -6.58 0.65
N PRO A 68 -16.40 -6.91 1.41
CA PRO A 68 -17.76 -6.76 0.91
C PRO A 68 -18.15 -5.33 0.56
N ARG A 69 -17.43 -4.33 1.09
CA ARG A 69 -17.71 -2.89 0.89
C ARG A 69 -16.54 -2.16 0.22
N THR A 70 -15.64 -2.90 -0.44
CA THR A 70 -14.47 -2.35 -1.13
C THR A 70 -14.71 -2.27 -2.63
N TYR A 71 -14.30 -1.15 -3.21
CA TYR A 71 -14.47 -0.81 -4.63
C TYR A 71 -13.16 -0.26 -5.19
N LYS A 72 -12.99 -0.39 -6.51
CA LYS A 72 -11.88 0.25 -7.23
C LYS A 72 -12.26 1.68 -7.54
N VAL A 73 -11.33 2.60 -7.32
CA VAL A 73 -11.50 3.99 -7.74
C VAL A 73 -11.20 4.10 -9.24
N PRO A 74 -12.12 4.66 -10.06
CA PRO A 74 -11.89 4.77 -11.48
C PRO A 74 -10.66 5.60 -11.84
N GLY A 75 -9.82 5.09 -12.75
CA GLY A 75 -8.69 5.83 -13.33
C GLY A 75 -7.45 5.96 -12.45
N ILE A 76 -7.48 5.50 -11.20
CA ILE A 76 -6.34 5.56 -10.29
C ILE A 76 -6.15 4.25 -9.52
N ASN A 77 -4.94 4.02 -9.01
CA ASN A 77 -4.59 2.78 -8.31
C ASN A 77 -4.94 2.85 -6.81
N LEU A 78 -6.22 3.18 -6.52
CA LEU A 78 -6.76 3.23 -5.16
C LEU A 78 -7.92 2.26 -5.00
N LEU A 79 -8.07 1.71 -3.80
CA LEU A 79 -9.29 1.06 -3.34
C LEU A 79 -10.02 2.02 -2.39
N GLN A 80 -11.35 1.97 -2.44
CA GLN A 80 -12.23 2.72 -1.53
C GLN A 80 -13.04 1.72 -0.72
N VAL A 81 -12.89 1.77 0.61
CA VAL A 81 -13.73 1.04 1.56
C VAL A 81 -14.86 1.97 1.98
N ARG A 82 -16.10 1.58 1.69
CA ARG A 82 -17.29 2.39 2.01
C ARG A 82 -17.77 2.17 3.45
N PRO A 83 -18.34 3.17 4.09
CA PRO A 83 -18.99 3.01 5.40
C PRO A 83 -20.21 2.07 5.28
N CYS A 84 -20.57 1.41 6.38
CA CYS A 84 -21.62 0.37 6.39
C CYS A 84 -23.05 0.90 6.15
N ASN A 85 -23.28 2.20 6.32
CA ASN A 85 -24.63 2.79 6.44
C ASN A 85 -24.97 3.81 5.35
N ILE A 86 -24.22 3.85 4.26
CA ILE A 86 -24.45 4.80 3.16
C ILE A 86 -24.79 4.01 1.89
N ASP A 87 -26.07 3.95 1.56
CA ASP A 87 -26.56 3.65 0.23
C ASP A 87 -26.54 4.99 -0.54
N ASN A 88 -25.52 5.21 -1.34
CA ASN A 88 -25.36 6.46 -2.07
C ASN A 88 -25.38 6.17 -3.57
N ASP A 89 -26.37 6.71 -4.27
CA ASP A 89 -26.48 6.63 -5.73
C ASP A 89 -25.26 7.21 -6.47
N GLU A 90 -24.48 8.04 -5.77
CA GLU A 90 -23.24 8.66 -6.28
C GLU A 90 -22.09 7.67 -6.51
N TYR A 91 -22.19 6.44 -5.97
CA TYR A 91 -21.20 5.37 -6.15
C TYR A 91 -21.45 4.43 -7.34
N GLN A 92 -22.39 4.73 -8.24
CA GLN A 92 -22.84 3.80 -9.28
C GLN A 92 -21.75 3.39 -10.29
N ASP A 93 -20.74 4.23 -10.51
CA ASP A 93 -19.69 3.99 -11.50
C ASP A 93 -18.47 3.21 -10.97
N PHE A 94 -18.47 2.83 -9.70
CA PHE A 94 -17.34 2.17 -9.09
C PHE A 94 -17.42 0.64 -9.24
N GLU A 95 -16.39 0.05 -9.84
CA GLU A 95 -16.25 -1.39 -9.95
C GLU A 95 -16.00 -2.03 -8.57
N LYS A 96 -16.78 -3.06 -8.24
CA LYS A 96 -16.56 -3.85 -7.03
C LYS A 96 -15.17 -4.48 -7.04
N TYR A 97 -14.44 -4.37 -5.93
CA TYR A 97 -13.18 -5.07 -5.77
C TYR A 97 -13.43 -6.55 -5.48
N ASN A 98 -12.93 -7.43 -6.35
CA ASN A 98 -13.07 -8.88 -6.24
C ASN A 98 -11.72 -9.58 -6.00
N GLY A 99 -10.69 -8.82 -5.62
CA GLY A 99 -9.37 -9.35 -5.28
C GLY A 99 -9.28 -9.90 -3.86
N PRO A 100 -8.13 -10.45 -3.48
CA PRO A 100 -7.88 -10.89 -2.11
C PRO A 100 -7.81 -9.69 -1.15
N HIS A 101 -7.85 -9.96 0.16
CA HIS A 101 -7.48 -8.96 1.16
C HIS A 101 -6.04 -8.48 0.89
N PHE A 102 -5.74 -7.26 1.30
CA PHE A 102 -4.48 -6.61 0.98
C PHE A 102 -3.58 -6.54 2.22
N ASN A 103 -2.54 -7.36 2.24
CA ASN A 103 -1.52 -7.34 3.27
C ASN A 103 -0.10 -7.43 2.67
N SER A 104 0.91 -7.18 3.48
CA SER A 104 2.29 -7.15 3.05
C SER A 104 2.84 -8.52 2.59
N GLU A 105 2.23 -9.64 2.98
CA GLU A 105 2.61 -10.98 2.55
C GLU A 105 2.19 -11.27 1.10
N LEU A 106 0.94 -10.93 0.77
CA LEU A 106 0.34 -11.28 -0.52
C LEU A 106 0.79 -10.39 -1.69
N TRP A 107 1.29 -9.19 -1.38
CA TRP A 107 1.66 -8.18 -2.37
C TRP A 107 3.16 -7.96 -2.48
N VAL A 108 3.95 -8.95 -2.08
CA VAL A 108 5.42 -8.91 -2.22
C VAL A 108 5.80 -8.90 -3.70
N LYS A 109 6.58 -7.90 -4.09
CA LYS A 109 7.31 -7.87 -5.36
C LYS A 109 8.78 -8.09 -5.09
N ASP A 110 9.30 -9.20 -5.54
CA ASP A 110 10.73 -9.56 -5.40
C ASP A 110 11.59 -9.02 -6.58
N GLU A 111 11.22 -7.88 -7.14
CA GLU A 111 11.99 -7.25 -8.22
C GLU A 111 13.01 -6.27 -7.61
N HIS A 112 14.20 -6.77 -7.32
CA HIS A 112 15.31 -5.98 -6.77
C HIS A 112 15.61 -4.71 -7.59
N GLU A 113 15.60 -4.80 -8.92
CA GLU A 113 15.83 -3.65 -9.81
C GLU A 113 14.74 -2.59 -9.67
N SER A 114 13.50 -3.00 -9.52
CA SER A 114 12.36 -2.10 -9.27
C SER A 114 12.54 -1.35 -7.95
N LEU A 115 12.97 -2.02 -6.89
CA LEU A 115 13.19 -1.43 -5.57
C LEU A 115 14.35 -0.42 -5.59
N VAL A 116 15.47 -0.75 -6.21
CA VAL A 116 16.61 0.18 -6.40
C VAL A 116 16.18 1.44 -7.15
N SER A 117 15.36 1.28 -8.21
CA SER A 117 14.83 2.40 -8.99
C SER A 117 13.93 3.30 -8.14
N LEU A 118 13.03 2.74 -7.34
CA LEU A 118 12.12 3.47 -6.46
C LEU A 118 12.88 4.28 -5.40
N ILE A 119 13.88 3.68 -4.75
CA ILE A 119 14.68 4.38 -3.73
C ILE A 119 15.47 5.53 -4.37
N ASN A 120 16.07 5.30 -5.54
CA ASN A 120 16.80 6.36 -6.26
C ASN A 120 15.90 7.52 -6.70
N GLN A 121 14.64 7.27 -7.03
CA GLN A 121 13.67 8.33 -7.33
C GLN A 121 13.34 9.14 -6.08
N GLY A 122 13.13 8.48 -4.93
CA GLY A 122 12.88 9.16 -3.65
C GLY A 122 14.04 10.00 -3.13
N LEU A 123 15.28 9.64 -3.46
CA LEU A 123 16.48 10.41 -3.07
C LEU A 123 16.75 11.66 -3.92
N LYS A 124 16.02 11.83 -5.02
CA LYS A 124 16.16 12.99 -5.93
C LYS A 124 15.19 14.14 -5.65
N CYS A 125 14.34 13.99 -4.62
CA CYS A 125 13.37 15.01 -4.20
C CYS A 125 13.96 16.00 -3.20
#